data_2a5c212eea4d82b6a088090649b30423
#
_entry.id   2a5c212eea4d82b6a088090649b30423
#
_cell.length_a   1.000
_cell.length_b   1.000
_cell.length_c   1.000
_cell.angle_alpha   90.00
_cell.angle_beta   90.00
_cell.angle_gamma   90.00
#
_symmetry.space_group_name_H-M   'P 1'
#
loop_
_entity.id
_entity.type
_entity.pdbx_description
1 polymer ?
#
loop_
_entity_poly.entity_id
_entity_poly.type
_entity_poly.pdbx_seq_one_letter_code
_entity_poly.pdbx_strand_id
1 'polypeptide(L)'
;MKYIMTAAALALGAGSAVQAADDVTLQLKWVTQAQFAGYYVAQDKGFYEEEDLNVTILPGGPDIAPTQVIAGGGADVTVEWMPAALAAREKGLPLVNIAQPFKSSGMMLTCWKDTGISEPADLANRTLGVWFFGNEFPFMSWMSQLGISTEGKSENGVEVLKQGFNVDPLLQRQADCISTMTYNEYWQVIDAGVSEDELITFKYEDQGVATLEDGLYVLEDNLEDPEFVDKMQRFVRASMKGWKYAEENPDEAAEIVLDNDASGAQTETHQQRMMREIAKLTSGSDGALDPADYQRTVDTLLTGGSSPVITKEPEGAWTHVITDAALK
;
A
#
# COMPACT_ATOMS: atom_id res chain seq x y z
N MET A 1 -23.52 36.24 -74.15
CA MET A 1 -22.53 36.07 -73.07
C MET A 1 -23.24 35.45 -71.85
N LYS A 2 -22.97 34.18 -71.56
CA LYS A 2 -23.55 33.46 -70.44
C LYS A 2 -22.48 33.42 -69.33
N TYR A 3 -22.77 33.99 -68.18
CA TYR A 3 -21.92 33.95 -67.05
C TYR A 3 -22.26 32.66 -66.27
N ILE A 4 -21.27 31.78 -66.10
CA ILE A 4 -21.34 30.61 -65.24
C ILE A 4 -20.79 31.04 -63.86
N MET A 5 -21.66 31.08 -62.83
CA MET A 5 -21.23 31.25 -61.44
C MET A 5 -20.85 29.85 -60.85
N THR A 6 -19.57 29.67 -60.52
CA THR A 6 -19.08 28.52 -59.83
C THR A 6 -19.20 28.79 -58.33
N ALA A 7 -20.07 28.02 -57.64
CA ALA A 7 -20.17 28.06 -56.19
C ALA A 7 -19.05 27.18 -55.60
N ALA A 8 -18.13 27.77 -54.85
CA ALA A 8 -17.13 27.06 -54.06
C ALA A 8 -17.76 26.64 -52.73
N ALA A 9 -17.93 25.34 -52.51
CA ALA A 9 -18.32 24.78 -51.21
C ALA A 9 -17.12 24.76 -50.27
N LEU A 10 -17.12 25.60 -49.23
CA LEU A 10 -16.20 25.47 -48.11
C LEU A 10 -16.61 24.24 -47.26
N ALA A 11 -15.81 23.19 -47.30
CA ALA A 11 -15.89 22.11 -46.33
C ALA A 11 -15.26 22.58 -45.01
N LEU A 12 -16.09 22.90 -44.02
CA LEU A 12 -15.67 23.07 -42.63
C LEU A 12 -15.28 21.69 -42.10
N GLY A 13 -13.97 21.41 -42.03
CA GLY A 13 -13.44 20.29 -41.30
C GLY A 13 -13.72 20.50 -39.80
N ALA A 14 -14.60 19.67 -39.21
CA ALA A 14 -14.73 19.56 -37.79
C ALA A 14 -13.40 18.94 -37.25
N GLY A 15 -12.48 19.77 -36.84
CA GLY A 15 -11.32 19.35 -36.06
C GLY A 15 -11.86 18.84 -34.73
N SER A 16 -11.77 17.53 -34.50
CA SER A 16 -11.92 16.97 -33.13
C SER A 16 -10.88 17.66 -32.26
N ALA A 17 -11.31 18.43 -31.29
CA ALA A 17 -10.41 18.91 -30.25
C ALA A 17 -9.84 17.64 -29.59
N VAL A 18 -8.54 17.45 -29.70
CA VAL A 18 -7.84 16.46 -28.90
C VAL A 18 -7.96 16.96 -27.47
N GLN A 19 -8.74 16.29 -26.64
CA GLN A 19 -8.84 16.57 -25.22
C GLN A 19 -7.46 16.28 -24.62
N ALA A 20 -6.92 17.21 -23.84
CA ALA A 20 -5.66 16.97 -23.13
C ALA A 20 -5.90 15.85 -22.09
N ALA A 21 -4.91 14.99 -21.92
CA ALA A 21 -4.96 13.97 -20.89
C ALA A 21 -5.11 14.62 -19.50
N ASP A 22 -5.87 13.97 -18.62
CA ASP A 22 -6.04 14.45 -17.25
C ASP A 22 -4.81 14.08 -16.40
N ASP A 23 -4.29 15.04 -15.65
CA ASP A 23 -3.21 14.81 -14.72
C ASP A 23 -3.71 14.08 -13.45
N VAL A 24 -2.95 13.05 -13.01
CA VAL A 24 -3.16 12.34 -11.75
C VAL A 24 -1.84 12.21 -11.02
N THR A 25 -1.80 12.61 -9.76
CA THR A 25 -0.64 12.40 -8.89
C THR A 25 -0.96 11.30 -7.87
N LEU A 26 -0.20 10.19 -7.96
CA LEU A 26 -0.24 9.06 -7.03
C LEU A 26 0.91 9.17 -6.02
N GLN A 27 0.61 9.25 -4.73
CA GLN A 27 1.59 9.13 -3.67
C GLN A 27 1.69 7.67 -3.21
N LEU A 28 2.87 7.06 -3.33
CA LEU A 28 3.13 5.73 -2.79
C LEU A 28 3.36 5.77 -1.29
N LYS A 29 3.08 4.66 -0.62
CA LYS A 29 3.32 4.53 0.83
C LYS A 29 4.79 4.34 1.18
N TRP A 30 5.57 3.68 0.33
CA TRP A 30 6.96 3.31 0.58
C TRP A 30 7.87 3.66 -0.59
N VAL A 31 9.16 3.36 -0.47
CA VAL A 31 10.14 3.55 -1.55
C VAL A 31 9.75 2.74 -2.79
N THR A 32 10.27 3.15 -3.96
CA THR A 32 10.07 2.42 -5.21
C THR A 32 10.58 0.99 -5.07
N GLN A 33 9.67 0.03 -5.19
CA GLN A 33 9.96 -1.41 -5.14
C GLN A 33 8.78 -2.21 -5.73
N ALA A 34 8.96 -3.51 -5.96
CA ALA A 34 7.96 -4.37 -6.60
C ALA A 34 6.61 -4.44 -5.86
N GLN A 35 6.55 -4.00 -4.60
CA GLN A 35 5.31 -3.77 -3.87
C GLN A 35 4.32 -2.87 -4.63
N PHE A 36 4.81 -2.00 -5.51
CA PHE A 36 3.99 -1.06 -6.29
C PHE A 36 4.03 -1.35 -7.78
N ALA A 37 4.46 -2.55 -8.17
CA ALA A 37 4.71 -2.91 -9.56
C ALA A 37 3.52 -2.64 -10.48
N GLY A 38 2.29 -2.90 -10.03
CA GLY A 38 1.10 -2.68 -10.85
C GLY A 38 0.96 -1.26 -11.39
N TYR A 39 1.34 -0.25 -10.59
CA TYR A 39 1.27 1.15 -11.00
C TYR A 39 2.37 1.52 -12.00
N TYR A 40 3.61 1.06 -11.76
CA TYR A 40 4.72 1.27 -12.69
C TYR A 40 4.52 0.55 -14.02
N VAL A 41 3.99 -0.69 -13.98
CA VAL A 41 3.61 -1.44 -15.17
C VAL A 41 2.50 -0.73 -15.94
N ALA A 42 1.48 -0.20 -15.25
CA ALA A 42 0.43 0.56 -15.92
C ALA A 42 0.97 1.80 -16.64
N GLN A 43 1.97 2.45 -16.08
CA GLN A 43 2.66 3.58 -16.72
C GLN A 43 3.53 3.13 -17.90
N ASP A 44 4.41 2.15 -17.72
CA ASP A 44 5.34 1.66 -18.74
C ASP A 44 4.63 1.08 -19.96
N LYS A 45 3.55 0.31 -19.72
CA LYS A 45 2.74 -0.31 -20.80
C LYS A 45 1.76 0.65 -21.46
N GLY A 46 1.72 1.91 -21.05
CA GLY A 46 0.81 2.91 -21.61
C GLY A 46 -0.65 2.71 -21.21
N PHE A 47 -0.97 1.94 -20.17
CA PHE A 47 -2.37 1.69 -19.77
C PHE A 47 -3.04 2.95 -19.23
N TYR A 48 -2.29 3.86 -18.60
CA TYR A 48 -2.80 5.17 -18.22
C TYR A 48 -3.06 6.07 -19.46
N GLU A 49 -2.17 6.02 -20.45
CA GLU A 49 -2.33 6.77 -21.70
C GLU A 49 -3.54 6.28 -22.51
N GLU A 50 -3.83 4.98 -22.51
CA GLU A 50 -5.04 4.40 -23.11
C GLU A 50 -6.34 4.94 -22.50
N GLU A 51 -6.27 5.43 -21.28
CA GLU A 51 -7.39 6.03 -20.52
C GLU A 51 -7.31 7.57 -20.50
N ASP A 52 -6.55 8.18 -21.38
CA ASP A 52 -6.33 9.63 -21.44
C ASP A 52 -5.85 10.23 -20.09
N LEU A 53 -4.94 9.53 -19.39
CA LEU A 53 -4.35 9.97 -18.12
C LEU A 53 -2.85 10.20 -18.25
N ASN A 54 -2.36 11.27 -17.61
CA ASN A 54 -0.95 11.55 -17.38
C ASN A 54 -0.66 11.34 -15.88
N VAL A 55 -0.10 10.18 -15.52
CA VAL A 55 0.09 9.81 -14.12
C VAL A 55 1.51 10.13 -13.66
N THR A 56 1.62 10.86 -12.55
CA THR A 56 2.88 11.10 -11.83
C THR A 56 2.89 10.22 -10.58
N ILE A 57 3.88 9.33 -10.47
CA ILE A 57 4.06 8.46 -9.30
C ILE A 57 5.13 9.06 -8.38
N LEU A 58 4.73 9.44 -7.16
CA LEU A 58 5.63 9.96 -6.14
C LEU A 58 6.04 8.83 -5.18
N PRO A 59 7.34 8.55 -5.01
CA PRO A 59 7.80 7.56 -4.05
C PRO A 59 7.49 8.00 -2.61
N GLY A 60 7.27 7.03 -1.74
CA GLY A 60 7.16 7.22 -0.30
C GLY A 60 8.46 6.91 0.43
N GLY A 61 8.35 6.56 1.70
CA GLY A 61 9.50 6.19 2.53
C GLY A 61 9.21 6.23 4.04
N PRO A 62 10.18 5.85 4.87
CA PRO A 62 9.99 5.72 6.32
C PRO A 62 9.73 7.05 7.04
N ASP A 63 9.99 8.18 6.39
CA ASP A 63 9.79 9.53 6.95
C ASP A 63 8.73 10.34 6.16
N ILE A 64 8.00 9.69 5.24
CA ILE A 64 6.91 10.29 4.47
C ILE A 64 5.58 9.72 4.99
N ALA A 65 4.66 10.60 5.38
CA ALA A 65 3.30 10.24 5.75
C ALA A 65 2.36 10.53 4.56
N PRO A 66 1.92 9.53 3.79
CA PRO A 66 1.06 9.74 2.62
C PRO A 66 -0.24 10.48 2.93
N THR A 67 -0.79 10.23 4.13
CA THR A 67 -1.98 10.93 4.64
C THR A 67 -1.78 12.44 4.75
N GLN A 68 -0.56 12.90 5.07
CA GLN A 68 -0.26 14.33 5.14
C GLN A 68 -0.01 14.92 3.75
N VAL A 69 0.55 14.14 2.82
CA VAL A 69 0.78 14.59 1.44
C VAL A 69 -0.55 14.86 0.76
N ILE A 70 -1.51 13.93 0.84
CA ILE A 70 -2.84 14.12 0.25
C ILE A 70 -3.64 15.21 0.95
N ALA A 71 -3.56 15.33 2.28
CA ALA A 71 -4.19 16.40 3.04
C ALA A 71 -3.68 17.79 2.65
N GLY A 72 -2.40 17.89 2.26
CA GLY A 72 -1.77 19.11 1.78
C GLY A 72 -2.02 19.42 0.31
N GLY A 73 -2.78 18.59 -0.43
CA GLY A 73 -3.02 18.73 -1.86
C GLY A 73 -1.82 18.35 -2.73
N GLY A 74 -0.87 17.58 -2.19
CA GLY A 74 0.32 17.12 -2.92
C GLY A 74 0.07 15.89 -3.80
N ALA A 75 -1.09 15.25 -3.65
CA ALA A 75 -1.50 14.10 -4.46
C ALA A 75 -3.02 14.06 -4.61
N ASP A 76 -3.50 13.49 -5.72
CA ASP A 76 -4.93 13.22 -5.98
C ASP A 76 -5.38 11.93 -5.28
N VAL A 77 -4.50 10.92 -5.28
CA VAL A 77 -4.73 9.60 -4.72
C VAL A 77 -3.48 9.12 -4.00
N THR A 78 -3.64 8.33 -2.95
CA THR A 78 -2.51 7.77 -2.22
C THR A 78 -2.67 6.28 -1.97
N VAL A 79 -1.54 5.55 -1.99
CA VAL A 79 -1.47 4.21 -1.42
C VAL A 79 -1.27 4.33 0.08
N GLU A 80 -2.13 3.69 0.85
CA GLU A 80 -2.02 3.70 2.32
C GLU A 80 -2.53 2.38 2.91
N TRP A 81 -2.04 2.04 4.09
CA TRP A 81 -2.60 0.96 4.88
C TRP A 81 -3.88 1.41 5.57
N MET A 82 -4.88 0.55 5.58
CA MET A 82 -6.19 0.88 6.14
C MET A 82 -6.12 1.35 7.60
N PRO A 83 -5.31 0.78 8.51
CA PRO A 83 -5.18 1.28 9.87
C PRO A 83 -4.81 2.77 9.94
N ALA A 84 -3.87 3.21 9.13
CA ALA A 84 -3.44 4.60 9.08
C ALA A 84 -4.53 5.51 8.50
N ALA A 85 -5.21 5.05 7.45
CA ALA A 85 -6.31 5.78 6.83
C ALA A 85 -7.49 5.97 7.80
N LEU A 86 -7.89 4.91 8.53
CA LEU A 86 -8.98 4.97 9.52
C LEU A 86 -8.61 5.83 10.73
N ALA A 87 -7.37 5.74 11.22
CA ALA A 87 -6.88 6.60 12.29
C ALA A 87 -6.83 8.08 11.87
N ALA A 88 -6.48 8.36 10.61
CA ALA A 88 -6.51 9.71 10.06
C ALA A 88 -7.96 10.22 9.93
N ARG A 89 -8.89 9.36 9.48
CA ARG A 89 -10.31 9.68 9.36
C ARG A 89 -10.93 10.01 10.72
N GLU A 90 -10.62 9.26 11.76
CA GLU A 90 -11.09 9.56 13.13
C GLU A 90 -10.59 10.92 13.63
N LYS A 91 -9.41 11.35 13.17
CA LYS A 91 -8.83 12.67 13.49
C LYS A 91 -9.33 13.80 12.59
N GLY A 92 -10.28 13.52 11.69
CA GLY A 92 -10.95 14.52 10.86
C GLY A 92 -10.35 14.68 9.45
N LEU A 93 -9.45 13.80 9.01
CA LEU A 93 -9.03 13.72 7.61
C LEU A 93 -9.87 12.66 6.90
N PRO A 94 -10.87 13.03 6.09
CA PRO A 94 -11.89 12.12 5.57
C PRO A 94 -11.37 11.32 4.36
N LEU A 95 -10.43 10.40 4.59
CA LEU A 95 -9.93 9.47 3.59
C LEU A 95 -10.98 8.39 3.28
N VAL A 96 -11.16 8.08 2.00
CA VAL A 96 -12.06 7.04 1.50
C VAL A 96 -11.27 6.05 0.67
N ASN A 97 -11.37 4.76 1.00
CA ASN A 97 -10.83 3.69 0.16
C ASN A 97 -11.68 3.57 -1.11
N ILE A 98 -11.03 3.66 -2.27
CA ILE A 98 -11.69 3.57 -3.59
C ILE A 98 -11.30 2.32 -4.37
N ALA A 99 -10.23 1.63 -3.96
CA ALA A 99 -9.82 0.33 -4.49
C ALA A 99 -8.86 -0.38 -3.52
N GLN A 100 -8.87 -1.70 -3.53
CA GLN A 100 -8.10 -2.55 -2.64
C GLN A 100 -7.41 -3.68 -3.41
N PRO A 101 -6.25 -3.42 -4.05
CA PRO A 101 -5.52 -4.45 -4.80
C PRO A 101 -5.03 -5.61 -3.91
N PHE A 102 -4.55 -5.33 -2.70
CA PHE A 102 -4.06 -6.33 -1.75
C PHE A 102 -5.22 -6.97 -0.98
N LYS A 103 -5.30 -8.31 -0.99
CA LYS A 103 -6.35 -9.10 -0.33
C LYS A 103 -5.92 -9.67 1.02
N SER A 104 -4.62 -9.73 1.29
CA SER A 104 -4.07 -10.26 2.53
C SER A 104 -2.86 -9.46 2.98
N SER A 105 -2.53 -9.58 4.27
CA SER A 105 -1.38 -8.91 4.88
C SER A 105 -0.09 -9.68 4.62
N GLY A 106 0.96 -8.97 4.23
CA GLY A 106 2.31 -9.50 4.20
C GLY A 106 3.07 -9.29 5.51
N MET A 107 2.47 -8.63 6.49
CA MET A 107 3.15 -8.22 7.71
C MET A 107 3.42 -9.40 8.64
N MET A 108 4.62 -9.44 9.19
CA MET A 108 5.01 -10.39 10.21
C MET A 108 6.08 -9.82 11.15
N LEU A 109 6.26 -10.44 12.29
CA LEU A 109 7.37 -10.21 13.21
C LEU A 109 8.38 -11.33 13.03
N THR A 110 9.64 -10.99 12.71
CA THR A 110 10.76 -11.94 12.57
C THR A 110 11.70 -11.80 13.75
N CYS A 111 11.94 -12.88 14.45
CA CYS A 111 12.69 -12.93 15.70
C CYS A 111 13.86 -13.90 15.62
N TRP A 112 14.91 -13.64 16.41
CA TRP A 112 15.95 -14.62 16.65
C TRP A 112 15.44 -15.75 17.55
N LYS A 113 15.59 -16.98 17.11
CA LYS A 113 15.15 -18.19 17.83
C LYS A 113 15.94 -18.43 19.13
N ASP A 114 17.22 -18.04 19.13
CA ASP A 114 18.11 -18.21 20.30
C ASP A 114 17.79 -17.25 21.47
N THR A 115 16.88 -16.29 21.26
CA THR A 115 16.34 -15.44 22.34
C THR A 115 15.36 -16.18 23.26
N GLY A 116 14.99 -17.42 22.90
CA GLY A 116 14.02 -18.22 23.62
C GLY A 116 12.56 -17.90 23.32
N ILE A 117 12.31 -17.07 22.30
CA ILE A 117 10.96 -16.79 21.80
C ILE A 117 10.49 -18.02 21.01
N SER A 118 9.34 -18.58 21.40
CA SER A 118 8.71 -19.74 20.75
C SER A 118 7.22 -19.51 20.45
N GLU A 119 6.59 -18.61 21.20
CA GLU A 119 5.19 -18.23 21.03
C GLU A 119 5.01 -16.73 21.31
N PRO A 120 3.88 -16.09 20.91
CA PRO A 120 3.67 -14.66 21.08
C PRO A 120 3.77 -14.16 22.54
N ALA A 121 3.43 -14.98 23.52
CA ALA A 121 3.56 -14.61 24.93
C ALA A 121 5.02 -14.36 25.35
N ASP A 122 6.00 -14.98 24.67
CA ASP A 122 7.43 -14.83 24.96
C ASP A 122 8.00 -13.47 24.48
N LEU A 123 7.20 -12.65 23.80
CA LEU A 123 7.58 -11.32 23.35
C LEU A 123 7.75 -10.34 24.52
N ALA A 124 7.14 -10.60 25.68
CA ALA A 124 7.32 -9.79 26.88
C ALA A 124 8.81 -9.70 27.28
N ASN A 125 9.21 -8.54 27.79
CA ASN A 125 10.60 -8.23 28.17
C ASN A 125 11.63 -8.25 27.01
N ARG A 126 11.17 -8.07 25.77
CA ARG A 126 12.01 -8.04 24.56
C ARG A 126 12.10 -6.63 23.98
N THR A 127 13.06 -6.42 23.06
CA THR A 127 13.13 -5.25 22.20
C THR A 127 12.61 -5.61 20.83
N LEU A 128 11.57 -4.90 20.36
CA LEU A 128 10.90 -5.17 19.10
C LEU A 128 11.04 -3.96 18.17
N GLY A 129 11.63 -4.15 17.01
CA GLY A 129 11.70 -3.15 15.95
C GLY A 129 10.33 -3.01 15.27
N VAL A 130 9.82 -1.79 15.21
CA VAL A 130 8.49 -1.48 14.67
C VAL A 130 8.58 -0.25 13.77
N TRP A 131 7.95 -0.30 12.61
CA TRP A 131 7.75 0.90 11.78
C TRP A 131 6.68 1.79 12.37
N PHE A 132 6.78 3.10 12.06
CA PHE A 132 5.84 4.12 12.51
C PHE A 132 5.07 4.73 11.32
N PHE A 133 4.35 5.84 11.55
CA PHE A 133 3.47 6.51 10.59
C PHE A 133 2.27 5.65 10.16
N GLY A 134 1.69 4.93 11.13
CA GLY A 134 0.50 4.09 10.94
C GLY A 134 0.81 2.60 10.75
N ASN A 135 2.07 2.24 10.46
CA ASN A 135 2.46 0.83 10.33
C ASN A 135 2.53 0.12 11.69
N GLU A 136 2.67 0.88 12.80
CA GLU A 136 2.66 0.37 14.17
C GLU A 136 1.29 -0.12 14.64
N PHE A 137 0.21 0.30 14.00
CA PHE A 137 -1.14 0.08 14.55
C PHE A 137 -1.54 -1.40 14.67
N PRO A 138 -1.32 -2.30 13.68
CA PRO A 138 -1.60 -3.72 13.86
C PRO A 138 -0.76 -4.34 14.98
N PHE A 139 0.51 -3.92 15.11
CA PHE A 139 1.40 -4.36 16.17
C PHE A 139 0.88 -3.92 17.55
N MET A 140 0.50 -2.66 17.71
CA MET A 140 -0.03 -2.12 18.96
C MET A 140 -1.32 -2.86 19.38
N SER A 141 -2.22 -3.11 18.43
CA SER A 141 -3.43 -3.89 18.67
C SER A 141 -3.10 -5.32 19.12
N TRP A 142 -2.12 -5.97 18.48
CA TRP A 142 -1.69 -7.30 18.84
C TRP A 142 -1.08 -7.37 20.25
N MET A 143 -0.15 -6.47 20.58
CA MET A 143 0.43 -6.40 21.94
C MET A 143 -0.64 -6.17 23.00
N SER A 144 -1.61 -5.31 22.71
CA SER A 144 -2.75 -5.08 23.61
C SER A 144 -3.60 -6.35 23.83
N GLN A 145 -3.88 -7.11 22.77
CA GLN A 145 -4.61 -8.39 22.88
C GLN A 145 -3.85 -9.42 23.70
N LEU A 146 -2.51 -9.42 23.65
CA LEU A 146 -1.65 -10.28 24.46
C LEU A 146 -1.50 -9.79 25.92
N GLY A 147 -1.99 -8.59 26.25
CA GLY A 147 -1.78 -7.97 27.55
C GLY A 147 -0.34 -7.47 27.76
N ILE A 148 0.39 -7.23 26.67
CA ILE A 148 1.79 -6.77 26.70
C ILE A 148 1.79 -5.24 26.49
N SER A 149 2.39 -4.51 27.43
CA SER A 149 2.59 -3.07 27.35
C SER A 149 3.69 -2.72 26.33
N THR A 150 3.50 -1.64 25.60
CA THR A 150 4.49 -1.09 24.66
C THR A 150 5.25 0.15 25.22
N GLU A 151 5.16 0.38 26.54
CA GLU A 151 5.76 1.55 27.21
C GLU A 151 7.19 1.29 27.76
N GLY A 152 7.75 0.11 27.48
CA GLY A 152 9.10 -0.26 27.89
C GLY A 152 9.20 -1.68 28.41
N LYS A 153 10.45 -2.17 28.51
CA LYS A 153 10.74 -3.52 29.01
C LYS A 153 10.28 -3.71 30.45
N SER A 154 9.48 -4.75 30.65
CA SER A 154 9.04 -5.21 31.94
C SER A 154 8.59 -6.67 31.86
N GLU A 155 8.19 -7.26 32.97
CA GLU A 155 7.64 -8.62 32.97
C GLU A 155 6.47 -8.79 31.97
N ASN A 156 5.67 -7.73 31.78
CA ASN A 156 4.54 -7.68 30.86
C ASN A 156 4.66 -6.52 29.86
N GLY A 157 5.87 -6.16 29.44
CA GLY A 157 6.08 -5.05 28.52
C GLY A 157 7.27 -5.24 27.59
N VAL A 158 7.23 -4.56 26.45
CA VAL A 158 8.28 -4.58 25.43
C VAL A 158 8.87 -3.19 25.23
N GLU A 159 10.16 -3.15 24.88
CA GLU A 159 10.78 -1.96 24.33
C GLU A 159 10.51 -1.87 22.85
N VAL A 160 9.88 -0.80 22.39
CA VAL A 160 9.61 -0.55 20.98
C VAL A 160 10.74 0.30 20.40
N LEU A 161 11.52 -0.31 19.51
CA LEU A 161 12.58 0.38 18.78
C LEU A 161 12.02 0.88 17.44
N LYS A 162 12.15 2.19 17.17
CA LYS A 162 11.75 2.73 15.87
C LYS A 162 12.65 2.16 14.77
N GLN A 163 12.06 1.36 13.88
CA GLN A 163 12.72 0.71 12.77
C GLN A 163 12.72 1.61 11.54
N GLY A 164 13.86 1.67 10.84
CA GLY A 164 13.98 2.26 9.50
C GLY A 164 13.59 1.26 8.40
N PHE A 165 14.12 1.46 7.19
CA PHE A 165 13.80 0.60 6.03
C PHE A 165 14.70 -0.64 5.89
N ASN A 166 15.73 -0.80 6.76
CA ASN A 166 16.68 -1.91 6.72
C ASN A 166 16.48 -2.88 7.90
N VAL A 167 17.17 -4.00 7.84
CA VAL A 167 17.12 -5.08 8.83
C VAL A 167 18.26 -5.05 9.86
N ASP A 168 19.07 -4.00 9.85
CA ASP A 168 20.23 -3.83 10.73
C ASP A 168 19.89 -4.02 12.22
N PRO A 169 18.77 -3.53 12.75
CA PRO A 169 18.44 -3.74 14.15
C PRO A 169 18.39 -5.22 14.57
N LEU A 170 17.95 -6.11 13.67
CA LEU A 170 17.97 -7.55 13.91
C LEU A 170 19.39 -8.10 13.77
N LEU A 171 20.07 -7.82 12.66
CA LEU A 171 21.40 -8.34 12.36
C LEU A 171 22.45 -7.94 13.39
N GLN A 172 22.35 -6.72 13.92
CA GLN A 172 23.24 -6.18 14.95
C GLN A 172 22.78 -6.51 16.38
N ARG A 173 21.75 -7.34 16.56
CA ARG A 173 21.21 -7.71 17.87
C ARG A 173 20.76 -6.50 18.72
N GLN A 174 20.37 -5.40 18.11
CA GLN A 174 19.77 -4.24 18.78
C GLN A 174 18.31 -4.50 19.14
N ALA A 175 17.64 -5.38 18.37
CA ALA A 175 16.30 -5.88 18.62
C ALA A 175 16.28 -7.40 18.63
N ASP A 176 15.45 -7.98 19.48
CA ASP A 176 15.19 -9.43 19.52
C ASP A 176 14.32 -9.86 18.33
N CYS A 177 13.41 -8.99 17.91
CA CYS A 177 12.57 -9.12 16.73
C CYS A 177 12.50 -7.80 15.96
N ILE A 178 12.16 -7.88 14.67
CA ILE A 178 11.82 -6.72 13.84
C ILE A 178 10.54 -6.98 13.05
N SER A 179 9.82 -5.91 12.71
CA SER A 179 8.79 -5.96 11.69
C SER A 179 9.41 -6.28 10.33
N THR A 180 8.80 -7.20 9.62
CA THR A 180 9.21 -7.60 8.26
C THR A 180 7.97 -7.85 7.42
N MET A 181 8.13 -7.71 6.10
CA MET A 181 7.13 -8.17 5.16
C MET A 181 7.55 -9.51 4.58
N THR A 182 6.58 -10.37 4.31
CA THR A 182 6.80 -11.68 3.65
C THR A 182 7.49 -11.55 2.30
N TYR A 183 7.42 -10.40 1.69
CA TYR A 183 7.96 -10.09 0.36
C TYR A 183 9.25 -9.27 0.36
N ASN A 184 9.65 -8.64 1.49
CA ASN A 184 10.79 -7.71 1.52
C ASN A 184 11.81 -8.05 2.62
N GLU A 185 11.67 -7.48 3.82
CA GLU A 185 12.72 -7.48 4.85
C GLU A 185 13.08 -8.89 5.32
N TYR A 186 12.14 -9.83 5.34
CA TYR A 186 12.44 -11.23 5.64
C TYR A 186 13.56 -11.76 4.72
N TRP A 187 13.44 -11.48 3.44
CA TRP A 187 14.43 -11.93 2.46
C TRP A 187 15.74 -11.16 2.55
N GLN A 188 15.71 -9.89 2.99
CA GLN A 188 16.95 -9.14 3.29
C GLN A 188 17.72 -9.79 4.44
N VAL A 189 17.03 -10.31 5.47
CA VAL A 189 17.66 -11.06 6.57
C VAL A 189 18.30 -12.34 6.04
N ILE A 190 17.60 -13.10 5.21
CA ILE A 190 18.12 -14.34 4.60
C ILE A 190 19.30 -14.04 3.68
N ASP A 191 19.21 -13.02 2.83
CA ASP A 191 20.27 -12.61 1.90
C ASP A 191 21.53 -12.07 2.63
N ALA A 192 21.37 -11.58 3.87
CA ALA A 192 22.48 -11.24 4.77
C ALA A 192 23.20 -12.46 5.36
N GLY A 193 22.76 -13.69 5.04
CA GLY A 193 23.38 -14.95 5.45
C GLY A 193 22.81 -15.59 6.70
N VAL A 194 21.68 -15.11 7.19
CA VAL A 194 20.96 -15.74 8.32
C VAL A 194 20.18 -16.95 7.80
N SER A 195 20.31 -18.09 8.46
CA SER A 195 19.55 -19.30 8.12
C SER A 195 18.10 -19.17 8.62
N GLU A 196 17.13 -19.70 7.86
CA GLU A 196 15.74 -19.79 8.29
C GLU A 196 15.58 -20.53 9.62
N ASP A 197 16.45 -21.54 9.88
CA ASP A 197 16.46 -22.31 11.13
C ASP A 197 16.85 -21.48 12.37
N GLU A 198 17.49 -20.33 12.19
CA GLU A 198 17.86 -19.38 13.26
C GLU A 198 16.73 -18.41 13.60
N LEU A 199 15.69 -18.38 12.78
CA LEU A 199 14.58 -17.42 12.88
C LEU A 199 13.28 -18.13 13.30
N ILE A 200 12.45 -17.37 14.02
CA ILE A 200 11.02 -17.65 14.21
C ILE A 200 10.23 -16.47 13.69
N THR A 201 9.15 -16.74 12.98
CA THR A 201 8.30 -15.70 12.38
C THR A 201 6.87 -15.84 12.90
N PHE A 202 6.22 -14.70 13.14
CA PHE A 202 4.81 -14.62 13.50
C PHE A 202 4.11 -13.78 12.43
N LYS A 203 3.41 -14.43 11.49
CA LYS A 203 2.58 -13.74 10.49
C LYS A 203 1.34 -13.18 11.16
N TYR A 204 0.99 -11.94 10.87
CA TYR A 204 -0.19 -11.30 11.48
C TYR A 204 -1.49 -11.96 11.06
N GLU A 205 -1.54 -12.56 9.86
CA GLU A 205 -2.67 -13.41 9.41
C GLU A 205 -2.90 -14.57 10.38
N ASP A 206 -1.84 -15.27 10.79
CA ASP A 206 -1.92 -16.43 11.69
C ASP A 206 -2.25 -16.03 13.14
N GLN A 207 -2.02 -14.76 13.49
CA GLN A 207 -2.32 -14.21 14.82
C GLN A 207 -3.72 -13.60 14.93
N GLY A 208 -4.45 -13.52 13.82
CA GLY A 208 -5.78 -12.91 13.78
C GLY A 208 -5.78 -11.38 13.95
N VAL A 209 -4.65 -10.74 13.65
CA VAL A 209 -4.47 -9.28 13.73
C VAL A 209 -4.09 -8.66 12.39
N ALA A 210 -4.24 -9.41 11.31
CA ALA A 210 -4.04 -8.91 9.97
C ALA A 210 -5.00 -7.76 9.64
N THR A 211 -4.47 -6.73 9.01
CA THR A 211 -5.22 -5.57 8.54
C THR A 211 -5.00 -5.39 7.04
N LEU A 212 -5.90 -4.70 6.35
CA LEU A 212 -5.74 -4.41 4.94
C LEU A 212 -4.59 -3.45 4.68
N GLU A 213 -3.71 -3.84 3.73
CA GLU A 213 -2.54 -3.09 3.29
C GLU A 213 -2.78 -2.49 1.89
N ASP A 214 -1.99 -1.49 1.53
CA ASP A 214 -1.82 -0.93 0.17
C ASP A 214 -3.12 -0.72 -0.62
N GLY A 215 -4.14 -0.15 0.04
CA GLY A 215 -5.34 0.34 -0.62
C GLY A 215 -5.12 1.72 -1.25
N LEU A 216 -5.98 2.09 -2.20
CA LEU A 216 -6.03 3.41 -2.82
C LEU A 216 -7.04 4.29 -2.09
N TYR A 217 -6.60 5.48 -1.69
CA TYR A 217 -7.41 6.42 -0.91
C TYR A 217 -7.43 7.81 -1.54
N VAL A 218 -8.59 8.44 -1.48
CA VAL A 218 -8.83 9.83 -1.88
C VAL A 218 -9.49 10.61 -0.74
N LEU A 219 -9.55 11.94 -0.86
CA LEU A 219 -10.35 12.77 0.04
C LEU A 219 -11.83 12.66 -0.33
N GLU A 220 -12.72 12.55 0.67
CA GLU A 220 -14.17 12.39 0.51
C GLU A 220 -14.79 13.51 -0.31
N ASP A 221 -14.39 14.77 -0.06
CA ASP A 221 -14.91 15.95 -0.77
C ASP A 221 -14.68 15.86 -2.29
N ASN A 222 -13.59 15.22 -2.73
CA ASN A 222 -13.29 15.06 -4.15
C ASN A 222 -14.29 14.11 -4.85
N LEU A 223 -14.93 13.21 -4.11
CA LEU A 223 -15.95 12.30 -4.66
C LEU A 223 -17.29 12.97 -4.95
N GLU A 224 -17.47 14.23 -4.55
CA GLU A 224 -18.62 15.04 -4.94
C GLU A 224 -18.49 15.61 -6.36
N ASP A 225 -17.27 15.65 -6.92
CA ASP A 225 -16.98 16.09 -8.28
C ASP A 225 -17.07 14.91 -9.28
N PRO A 226 -18.07 14.92 -10.20
CA PRO A 226 -18.21 13.85 -11.20
C PRO A 226 -17.01 13.72 -12.15
N GLU A 227 -16.25 14.80 -12.41
CA GLU A 227 -15.06 14.75 -13.25
C GLU A 227 -13.92 14.03 -12.51
N PHE A 228 -13.76 14.28 -11.22
CA PHE A 228 -12.81 13.55 -10.38
C PHE A 228 -13.18 12.08 -10.27
N VAL A 229 -14.46 11.75 -10.09
CA VAL A 229 -14.95 10.36 -10.02
C VAL A 229 -14.64 9.62 -11.32
N ASP A 230 -14.92 10.20 -12.49
CA ASP A 230 -14.57 9.61 -13.79
C ASP A 230 -13.06 9.41 -13.94
N LYS A 231 -12.27 10.41 -13.57
CA LYS A 231 -10.80 10.34 -13.57
C LYS A 231 -10.29 9.17 -12.72
N MET A 232 -10.83 8.97 -11.52
CA MET A 232 -10.46 7.85 -10.64
C MET A 232 -10.94 6.49 -11.16
N GLN A 233 -12.07 6.42 -11.83
CA GLN A 233 -12.53 5.17 -12.48
C GLN A 233 -11.56 4.73 -13.58
N ARG A 234 -11.11 5.65 -14.43
CA ARG A 234 -10.10 5.40 -15.46
C ARG A 234 -8.75 5.01 -14.85
N PHE A 235 -8.31 5.72 -13.80
CA PHE A 235 -7.07 5.45 -13.08
C PHE A 235 -7.08 4.04 -12.44
N VAL A 236 -8.15 3.67 -11.74
CA VAL A 236 -8.27 2.34 -11.11
C VAL A 236 -8.31 1.24 -12.16
N ARG A 237 -9.03 1.42 -13.28
CA ARG A 237 -9.07 0.45 -14.38
C ARG A 237 -7.69 0.17 -14.96
N ALA A 238 -6.94 1.22 -15.29
CA ALA A 238 -5.57 1.11 -15.79
C ALA A 238 -4.62 0.50 -14.76
N SER A 239 -4.73 0.90 -13.49
CA SER A 239 -3.92 0.36 -12.39
C SER A 239 -4.16 -1.15 -12.21
N MET A 240 -5.42 -1.60 -12.20
CA MET A 240 -5.74 -3.03 -12.07
C MET A 240 -5.31 -3.86 -13.30
N LYS A 241 -5.33 -3.25 -14.50
CA LYS A 241 -4.72 -3.85 -15.69
C LYS A 241 -3.20 -4.03 -15.51
N GLY A 242 -2.53 -3.04 -14.92
CA GLY A 242 -1.12 -3.11 -14.56
C GLY A 242 -0.82 -4.20 -13.53
N TRP A 243 -1.62 -4.31 -12.48
CA TRP A 243 -1.49 -5.36 -11.47
C TRP A 243 -1.63 -6.76 -12.08
N LYS A 244 -2.64 -6.98 -12.91
CA LYS A 244 -2.83 -8.25 -13.61
C LYS A 244 -1.64 -8.59 -14.50
N TYR A 245 -1.12 -7.61 -15.25
CA TYR A 245 0.07 -7.82 -16.07
C TYR A 245 1.29 -8.20 -15.23
N ALA A 246 1.50 -7.50 -14.10
CA ALA A 246 2.63 -7.76 -13.20
C ALA A 246 2.57 -9.18 -12.58
N GLU A 247 1.39 -9.66 -12.22
CA GLU A 247 1.19 -11.04 -11.74
C GLU A 247 1.51 -12.09 -12.81
N GLU A 248 1.13 -11.83 -14.08
CA GLU A 248 1.37 -12.72 -15.22
C GLU A 248 2.82 -12.66 -15.72
N ASN A 249 3.53 -11.54 -15.49
CA ASN A 249 4.88 -11.27 -15.98
C ASN A 249 5.79 -10.74 -14.87
N PRO A 250 6.04 -11.50 -13.79
CA PRO A 250 6.69 -10.98 -12.57
C PRO A 250 8.14 -10.53 -12.77
N ASP A 251 8.89 -11.15 -13.68
CA ASP A 251 10.27 -10.78 -13.94
C ASP A 251 10.34 -9.44 -14.70
N GLU A 252 9.53 -9.25 -15.73
CA GLU A 252 9.44 -7.99 -16.46
C GLU A 252 8.90 -6.86 -15.57
N ALA A 253 7.91 -7.15 -14.72
CA ALA A 253 7.40 -6.17 -13.76
C ALA A 253 8.48 -5.71 -12.77
N ALA A 254 9.34 -6.61 -12.32
CA ALA A 254 10.49 -6.27 -11.48
C ALA A 254 11.51 -5.39 -12.21
N GLU A 255 11.80 -5.65 -13.49
CA GLU A 255 12.66 -4.82 -14.33
C GLU A 255 12.09 -3.41 -14.49
N ILE A 256 10.80 -3.28 -14.80
CA ILE A 256 10.12 -1.97 -14.90
C ILE A 256 10.23 -1.18 -13.61
N VAL A 257 10.08 -1.83 -12.45
CA VAL A 257 10.23 -1.17 -11.15
C VAL A 257 11.67 -0.70 -10.95
N LEU A 258 12.67 -1.50 -11.31
CA LEU A 258 14.09 -1.12 -11.20
C LEU A 258 14.44 0.09 -12.07
N ASP A 259 13.89 0.17 -13.28
CA ASP A 259 14.08 1.32 -14.17
C ASP A 259 13.52 2.62 -13.58
N ASN A 260 12.58 2.52 -12.65
CA ASN A 260 11.98 3.64 -11.93
C ASN A 260 12.62 3.89 -10.54
N ASP A 261 13.54 3.04 -10.07
CA ASP A 261 14.22 3.23 -8.78
C ASP A 261 15.37 4.25 -8.89
N ALA A 262 15.06 5.50 -8.61
CA ALA A 262 16.07 6.57 -8.57
C ALA A 262 17.06 6.45 -7.41
N SER A 263 16.79 5.60 -6.40
CA SER A 263 17.67 5.42 -5.25
C SER A 263 18.87 4.52 -5.54
N GLY A 264 18.73 3.59 -6.50
CA GLY A 264 19.72 2.55 -6.80
C GLY A 264 19.93 1.55 -5.65
N ALA A 265 19.02 1.52 -4.68
CA ALA A 265 19.10 0.63 -3.52
C ALA A 265 18.55 -0.77 -3.80
N GLN A 266 17.73 -0.92 -4.84
CA GLN A 266 17.08 -2.17 -5.19
C GLN A 266 18.01 -3.05 -6.06
N THR A 267 17.88 -4.37 -5.92
CA THR A 267 18.58 -5.34 -6.76
C THR A 267 17.61 -6.19 -7.55
N GLU A 268 18.00 -6.61 -8.75
CA GLU A 268 17.17 -7.41 -9.64
C GLU A 268 16.67 -8.69 -8.96
N THR A 269 17.56 -9.48 -8.39
CA THR A 269 17.20 -10.74 -7.71
C THR A 269 16.19 -10.52 -6.58
N HIS A 270 16.36 -9.45 -5.79
CA HIS A 270 15.44 -9.16 -4.69
C HIS A 270 14.08 -8.69 -5.21
N GLN A 271 14.05 -7.82 -6.23
CA GLN A 271 12.79 -7.33 -6.80
C GLN A 271 12.01 -8.42 -7.53
N GLN A 272 12.66 -9.32 -8.26
CA GLN A 272 12.02 -10.48 -8.87
C GLN A 272 11.41 -11.42 -7.82
N ARG A 273 12.10 -11.65 -6.70
CA ARG A 273 11.56 -12.41 -5.56
C ARG A 273 10.38 -11.68 -4.95
N MET A 274 10.53 -10.38 -4.68
CA MET A 274 9.47 -9.55 -4.12
C MET A 274 8.21 -9.58 -4.98
N MET A 275 8.33 -9.44 -6.30
CA MET A 275 7.16 -9.48 -7.18
C MET A 275 6.41 -10.81 -7.10
N ARG A 276 7.11 -11.94 -7.01
CA ARG A 276 6.49 -13.26 -6.85
C ARG A 276 5.77 -13.42 -5.51
N GLU A 277 6.29 -12.83 -4.45
CA GLU A 277 5.63 -12.83 -3.13
C GLU A 277 4.43 -11.88 -3.11
N ILE A 278 4.55 -10.70 -3.72
CA ILE A 278 3.44 -9.73 -3.87
C ILE A 278 2.29 -10.36 -4.66
N ALA A 279 2.59 -11.08 -5.73
CA ALA A 279 1.56 -11.77 -6.52
C ALA A 279 0.69 -12.72 -5.68
N LYS A 280 1.19 -13.25 -4.55
CA LYS A 280 0.39 -14.07 -3.64
C LYS A 280 -0.61 -13.25 -2.81
N LEU A 281 -0.32 -11.96 -2.59
CA LEU A 281 -1.16 -11.05 -1.81
C LEU A 281 -2.21 -10.34 -2.67
N THR A 282 -1.96 -10.21 -3.97
CA THR A 282 -2.84 -9.54 -4.94
C THR A 282 -3.62 -10.52 -5.81
N SER A 283 -3.17 -11.78 -5.92
CA SER A 283 -3.79 -12.78 -6.80
C SER A 283 -5.27 -12.98 -6.53
N GLY A 284 -6.06 -12.94 -7.61
CA GLY A 284 -7.52 -13.03 -7.55
C GLY A 284 -8.21 -11.75 -7.10
N SER A 285 -7.46 -10.66 -6.89
CA SER A 285 -8.06 -9.35 -6.65
C SER A 285 -8.66 -8.81 -7.95
N ASP A 286 -9.89 -8.37 -7.86
CA ASP A 286 -10.51 -7.49 -8.86
C ASP A 286 -10.33 -6.00 -8.52
N GLY A 287 -9.71 -5.68 -7.40
CA GLY A 287 -9.52 -4.33 -6.90
C GLY A 287 -10.67 -3.80 -6.04
N ALA A 288 -11.79 -4.50 -5.94
CA ALA A 288 -12.87 -4.11 -5.05
C ALA A 288 -12.55 -4.49 -3.59
N LEU A 289 -12.84 -3.62 -2.65
CA LEU A 289 -12.72 -3.90 -1.23
C LEU A 289 -13.78 -4.93 -0.80
N ASP A 290 -13.35 -5.99 -0.08
CA ASP A 290 -14.29 -6.92 0.55
C ASP A 290 -14.76 -6.36 1.90
N PRO A 291 -16.07 -6.17 2.10
CA PRO A 291 -16.60 -5.67 3.36
C PRO A 291 -16.23 -6.52 4.59
N ALA A 292 -16.02 -7.83 4.43
CA ALA A 292 -15.61 -8.69 5.54
C ALA A 292 -14.17 -8.44 5.95
N ASP A 293 -13.27 -8.19 5.00
CA ASP A 293 -11.87 -7.83 5.26
C ASP A 293 -11.75 -6.43 5.86
N TYR A 294 -12.62 -5.50 5.42
CA TYR A 294 -12.76 -4.20 6.06
C TYR A 294 -13.16 -4.34 7.53
N GLN A 295 -14.22 -5.11 7.81
CA GLN A 295 -14.71 -5.30 9.17
C GLN A 295 -13.66 -5.95 10.06
N ARG A 296 -12.94 -6.98 9.58
CA ARG A 296 -11.81 -7.58 10.30
C ARG A 296 -10.75 -6.55 10.70
N THR A 297 -10.41 -5.64 9.78
CA THR A 297 -9.47 -4.54 10.06
C THR A 297 -10.02 -3.61 11.15
N VAL A 298 -11.28 -3.19 11.03
CA VAL A 298 -11.94 -2.34 12.03
C VAL A 298 -11.94 -3.02 13.41
N ASP A 299 -12.33 -4.29 13.48
CA ASP A 299 -12.38 -5.04 14.73
C ASP A 299 -11.01 -5.14 15.40
N THR A 300 -9.94 -5.35 14.60
CA THR A 300 -8.55 -5.36 15.09
C THR A 300 -8.18 -4.01 15.72
N LEU A 301 -8.56 -2.90 15.10
CA LEU A 301 -8.20 -1.56 15.57
C LEU A 301 -9.03 -1.09 16.77
N LEU A 302 -10.27 -1.57 16.91
CA LEU A 302 -11.13 -1.30 18.07
C LEU A 302 -10.68 -2.05 19.34
N THR A 303 -9.95 -3.17 19.20
CA THR A 303 -9.55 -4.04 20.31
C THR A 303 -8.27 -3.64 21.02
N GLY A 304 -7.73 -2.45 20.76
CA GLY A 304 -6.47 -1.94 21.34
C GLY A 304 -6.48 -1.62 22.84
N GLY A 305 -7.26 -2.34 23.68
CA GLY A 305 -7.27 -2.21 25.14
C GLY A 305 -7.67 -0.81 25.62
N SER A 306 -6.84 -0.18 26.47
CA SER A 306 -7.11 1.17 27.01
C SER A 306 -6.81 2.30 26.03
N SER A 307 -6.15 2.01 24.91
CA SER A 307 -5.73 2.99 23.89
C SER A 307 -5.92 2.39 22.49
N PRO A 308 -7.16 2.12 22.06
CA PRO A 308 -7.41 1.58 20.74
C PRO A 308 -7.00 2.60 19.66
N VAL A 309 -6.66 2.09 18.48
CA VAL A 309 -6.25 2.93 17.33
C VAL A 309 -7.41 3.80 16.85
N ILE A 310 -8.63 3.23 16.86
CA ILE A 310 -9.89 3.93 16.63
C ILE A 310 -10.85 3.63 17.77
N THR A 311 -11.72 4.58 18.10
CA THR A 311 -12.66 4.47 19.24
C THR A 311 -14.08 4.08 18.84
N LYS A 312 -14.37 4.13 17.54
CA LYS A 312 -15.66 3.77 16.94
C LYS A 312 -15.46 3.27 15.53
N GLU A 313 -16.43 2.55 15.01
CA GLU A 313 -16.46 2.18 13.60
C GLU A 313 -16.54 3.43 12.72
N PRO A 314 -15.63 3.59 11.74
CA PRO A 314 -15.62 4.74 10.86
C PRO A 314 -16.75 4.68 9.82
N GLU A 315 -17.54 5.76 9.72
CA GLU A 315 -18.56 5.90 8.68
C GLU A 315 -17.94 6.42 7.37
N GLY A 316 -18.40 5.95 6.21
CA GLY A 316 -17.99 6.43 4.88
C GLY A 316 -16.51 6.19 4.54
N ALA A 317 -15.83 5.27 5.20
CA ALA A 317 -14.40 5.05 5.03
C ALA A 317 -14.03 4.33 3.72
N TRP A 318 -15.01 3.82 2.98
CA TRP A 318 -14.80 3.16 1.70
C TRP A 318 -16.04 3.28 0.80
N THR A 319 -15.84 3.07 -0.51
CA THR A 319 -16.92 3.09 -1.50
C THR A 319 -16.60 2.18 -2.68
N HIS A 320 -17.62 1.56 -3.29
CA HIS A 320 -17.50 0.83 -4.54
C HIS A 320 -17.84 1.69 -5.79
N VAL A 321 -18.18 2.96 -5.63
CA VAL A 321 -18.57 3.84 -6.76
C VAL A 321 -17.52 3.86 -7.87
N ILE A 322 -16.23 3.80 -7.50
CA ILE A 322 -15.13 3.77 -8.46
C ILE A 322 -14.98 2.36 -9.06
N THR A 323 -14.84 1.32 -8.23
CA THR A 323 -14.60 -0.05 -8.69
C THR A 323 -15.77 -0.63 -9.47
N ASP A 324 -17.02 -0.33 -9.09
CA ASP A 324 -18.22 -0.77 -9.80
C ASP A 324 -18.26 -0.32 -11.27
N ALA A 325 -17.66 0.82 -11.59
CA ALA A 325 -17.58 1.32 -12.96
C ALA A 325 -16.25 0.96 -13.65
N ALA A 326 -15.15 0.94 -12.91
CA ALA A 326 -13.81 0.66 -13.43
C ALA A 326 -13.64 -0.80 -13.87
N LEU A 327 -14.27 -1.75 -13.19
CA LEU A 327 -13.99 -3.19 -13.28
C LEU A 327 -15.08 -3.99 -14.00
N LYS A 328 -15.92 -3.34 -14.78
CA LYS A 328 -16.99 -3.96 -15.59
C LYS A 328 -16.50 -4.50 -16.92
#